data_c80aa2943cb5a1e8b210f1085136cf47
#
_entry.id   c80aa2943cb5a1e8b210f1085136cf47
#
_cell.length_a   1.000
_cell.length_b   1.000
_cell.length_c   1.000
_cell.angle_alpha   90.00
_cell.angle_beta   90.00
_cell.angle_gamma   90.00
#
_symmetry.space_group_name_H-M   'P 1'
#
loop_
_entity.id
_entity.type
_entity.pdbx_description
1 polymer ?
#
loop_
_entity_poly.entity_id
_entity_poly.type
_entity_poly.pdbx_seq_one_letter_code
_entity_poly.pdbx_strand_id
1 'polypeptide(L)'
;MKLRNTMAIFGISLLVSGLAAAGHHEKSGAVMPAASSGQLIAVYHWPCAEAEKGMSLLKEMIAYESQHSPIPYSATPAIHQDGALVSVDIHSSAASLEQAQAWQNTDAQWQAWFAKMAEACGSADDLSMSILTVQ
;
A
#
# COMPACT_ATOMS: atom_id res chain seq x y z
N MET A 1 24.60 7.96 77.93
CA MET A 1 25.53 6.84 77.77
C MET A 1 25.90 6.72 76.35
N LYS A 2 27.12 6.90 75.90
CA LYS A 2 27.63 6.96 74.55
C LYS A 2 27.69 5.57 73.92
N LEU A 3 27.35 5.42 72.66
CA LEU A 3 28.00 4.49 71.78
C LEU A 3 27.95 5.06 70.33
N ARG A 4 29.15 5.40 69.86
CA ARG A 4 29.51 5.75 68.48
C ARG A 4 29.71 4.42 67.77
N ASN A 5 29.05 4.20 66.64
CA ASN A 5 29.42 3.16 65.67
C ASN A 5 29.70 3.84 64.34
N THR A 6 30.95 3.84 64.00
CA THR A 6 31.52 4.23 62.72
C THR A 6 31.40 3.05 61.81
N MET A 7 30.69 3.19 60.70
CA MET A 7 30.60 2.16 59.64
C MET A 7 31.20 2.71 58.36
N ALA A 8 32.29 2.09 57.94
CA ALA A 8 33.07 2.42 56.77
C ALA A 8 32.28 2.09 55.52
N ILE A 9 32.22 3.06 54.61
CA ILE A 9 31.58 2.88 53.28
C ILE A 9 32.69 2.40 52.34
N PHE A 10 32.59 1.14 51.92
CA PHE A 10 33.36 0.60 50.80
C PHE A 10 32.74 1.07 49.49
N GLY A 11 33.44 1.93 48.78
CA GLY A 11 33.08 2.34 47.42
C GLY A 11 33.38 1.22 46.41
N ILE A 12 32.34 0.66 45.81
CA ILE A 12 32.48 -0.21 44.66
C ILE A 12 32.32 0.66 43.40
N SER A 13 33.44 0.94 42.74
CA SER A 13 33.46 1.58 41.43
C SER A 13 33.05 0.54 40.37
N LEU A 14 31.80 0.59 39.91
CA LEU A 14 31.39 -0.13 38.72
C LEU A 14 31.88 0.62 37.47
N LEU A 15 32.90 0.07 36.85
CA LEU A 15 33.32 0.44 35.50
C LEU A 15 32.24 -0.09 34.52
N VAL A 16 31.31 0.77 34.11
CA VAL A 16 30.41 0.49 33.00
C VAL A 16 31.21 0.69 31.73
N SER A 17 31.72 -0.42 31.18
CA SER A 17 32.26 -0.45 29.81
C SER A 17 31.11 -0.24 28.83
N GLY A 18 30.95 0.99 28.35
CA GLY A 18 30.05 1.31 27.28
C GLY A 18 30.44 0.58 25.98
N LEU A 19 29.73 -0.48 25.63
CA LEU A 19 29.75 -1.01 24.28
C LEU A 19 29.11 0.06 23.39
N ALA A 20 29.94 0.81 22.66
CA ALA A 20 29.52 1.62 21.55
C ALA A 20 29.00 0.66 20.47
N ALA A 21 27.70 0.43 20.43
CA ALA A 21 27.08 -0.16 19.27
C ALA A 21 27.30 0.82 18.12
N ALA A 22 28.23 0.50 17.22
CA ALA A 22 28.36 1.15 15.93
C ALA A 22 27.08 0.84 15.18
N GLY A 23 26.11 1.76 15.27
CA GLY A 23 24.93 1.74 14.43
C GLY A 23 25.40 1.86 13.00
N HIS A 24 25.32 0.76 12.25
CA HIS A 24 25.37 0.84 10.80
C HIS A 24 24.14 1.64 10.39
N HIS A 25 24.30 2.95 10.19
CA HIS A 25 23.39 3.72 9.37
C HIS A 25 23.54 3.18 7.95
N GLU A 26 22.72 2.19 7.58
CA GLU A 26 22.47 1.94 6.17
C GLU A 26 22.02 3.28 5.58
N LYS A 27 22.84 3.81 4.67
CA LYS A 27 22.44 4.96 3.86
C LYS A 27 21.24 4.48 3.08
N SER A 28 20.03 4.89 3.46
CA SER A 28 18.85 4.71 2.61
C SER A 28 19.17 5.36 1.28
N GLY A 29 19.20 4.57 0.23
CA GLY A 29 19.43 5.08 -1.12
C GLY A 29 18.40 6.17 -1.45
N ALA A 30 18.73 7.08 -2.34
CA ALA A 30 17.83 8.13 -2.81
C ALA A 30 16.61 7.56 -3.56
N VAL A 31 16.65 6.28 -3.96
CA VAL A 31 15.58 5.56 -4.64
C VAL A 31 15.17 4.37 -3.78
N MET A 32 13.89 4.33 -3.43
CA MET A 32 13.28 3.21 -2.69
C MET A 32 12.33 2.47 -3.64
N PRO A 33 12.41 1.13 -3.74
CA PRO A 33 11.44 0.35 -4.48
C PRO A 33 10.03 0.56 -3.93
N ALA A 34 9.06 0.82 -4.81
CA ALA A 34 7.66 0.93 -4.45
C ALA A 34 7.00 -0.44 -4.26
N ALA A 35 7.60 -1.49 -4.79
CA ALA A 35 7.12 -2.87 -4.71
C ALA A 35 8.30 -3.83 -4.52
N SER A 36 8.03 -5.01 -3.95
CA SER A 36 9.00 -6.05 -3.67
C SER A 36 9.00 -7.12 -4.77
N SER A 37 10.13 -7.81 -4.95
CA SER A 37 10.23 -8.95 -5.87
C SER A 37 9.12 -9.97 -5.63
N GLY A 38 8.51 -10.45 -6.72
CA GLY A 38 7.39 -11.40 -6.71
C GLY A 38 6.00 -10.75 -6.60
N GLN A 39 5.90 -9.46 -6.26
CA GLN A 39 4.63 -8.74 -6.32
C GLN A 39 4.19 -8.50 -7.77
N LEU A 40 2.89 -8.35 -7.96
CA LEU A 40 2.31 -7.93 -9.24
C LEU A 40 1.85 -6.48 -9.14
N ILE A 41 2.09 -5.73 -10.20
CA ILE A 41 1.50 -4.41 -10.42
C ILE A 41 0.49 -4.58 -11.54
N ALA A 42 -0.79 -4.40 -11.24
CA ALA A 42 -1.86 -4.34 -12.22
C ALA A 42 -2.15 -2.86 -12.53
N VAL A 43 -2.10 -2.51 -13.81
CA VAL A 43 -2.41 -1.15 -14.29
C VAL A 43 -3.69 -1.25 -15.09
N TYR A 44 -4.75 -0.69 -14.56
CA TYR A 44 -6.04 -0.56 -15.24
C TYR A 44 -6.08 0.81 -15.92
N HIS A 45 -6.37 0.82 -17.20
CA HIS A 45 -6.41 2.03 -18.01
C HIS A 45 -7.79 2.12 -18.68
N TRP A 46 -8.49 3.22 -18.42
CA TRP A 46 -9.84 3.44 -18.91
C TRP A 46 -9.96 4.81 -19.58
N PRO A 47 -10.08 4.91 -20.91
CA PRO A 47 -10.45 6.13 -21.58
C PRO A 47 -11.80 6.63 -21.05
N CYS A 48 -11.82 7.83 -20.48
CA CYS A 48 -13.00 8.30 -19.76
C CYS A 48 -13.50 9.63 -20.36
N ALA A 49 -14.73 9.63 -20.85
CA ALA A 49 -15.32 10.83 -21.46
C ALA A 49 -15.55 11.95 -20.42
N GLU A 50 -15.92 11.59 -19.19
CA GLU A 50 -16.13 12.51 -18.07
C GLU A 50 -15.04 12.28 -17.00
N ALA A 51 -13.77 12.64 -17.32
CA ALA A 51 -12.61 12.29 -16.50
C ALA A 51 -12.69 12.76 -15.04
N GLU A 52 -13.23 13.94 -14.76
CA GLU A 52 -13.38 14.45 -13.39
C GLU A 52 -14.39 13.63 -12.58
N LYS A 53 -15.54 13.31 -13.20
CA LYS A 53 -16.57 12.46 -12.60
C LYS A 53 -16.05 11.05 -12.39
N GLY A 54 -15.38 10.49 -13.40
CA GLY A 54 -14.74 9.18 -13.33
C GLY A 54 -13.70 9.11 -12.21
N MET A 55 -12.86 10.13 -12.05
CA MET A 55 -11.87 10.20 -10.97
C MET A 55 -12.54 10.24 -9.58
N SER A 56 -13.64 10.97 -9.43
CA SER A 56 -14.38 10.98 -8.16
C SER A 56 -14.92 9.59 -7.84
N LEU A 57 -15.55 8.93 -8.81
CA LEU A 57 -16.08 7.58 -8.66
C LEU A 57 -14.98 6.54 -8.37
N LEU A 58 -13.83 6.63 -9.05
CA LEU A 58 -12.70 5.75 -8.82
C LEU A 58 -12.17 5.85 -7.38
N LYS A 59 -12.06 7.08 -6.86
CA LYS A 59 -11.66 7.29 -5.46
C LYS A 59 -12.65 6.70 -4.46
N GLU A 60 -13.96 6.84 -4.73
CA GLU A 60 -15.00 6.26 -3.88
C GLU A 60 -15.00 4.73 -3.96
N MET A 61 -14.77 4.15 -5.13
CA MET A 61 -14.64 2.71 -5.32
C MET A 61 -13.42 2.15 -4.56
N ILE A 62 -12.25 2.79 -4.67
CA ILE A 62 -11.05 2.42 -3.91
C ILE A 62 -11.28 2.56 -2.40
N ALA A 63 -11.98 3.59 -1.95
CA ALA A 63 -12.33 3.74 -0.53
C ALA A 63 -13.25 2.63 -0.05
N TYR A 64 -14.19 2.16 -0.88
CA TYR A 64 -15.03 1.00 -0.61
C TYR A 64 -14.18 -0.27 -0.52
N GLU A 65 -13.31 -0.52 -1.50
CA GLU A 65 -12.40 -1.67 -1.53
C GLU A 65 -11.51 -1.74 -0.28
N SER A 66 -10.97 -0.61 0.16
CA SER A 66 -10.11 -0.54 1.35
C SER A 66 -10.81 -0.94 2.65
N GLN A 67 -12.13 -0.86 2.68
CA GLN A 67 -12.95 -1.19 3.86
C GLN A 67 -13.57 -2.60 3.79
N HIS A 68 -13.77 -3.15 2.59
CA HIS A 68 -14.59 -4.33 2.38
C HIS A 68 -13.88 -5.49 1.68
N SER A 69 -12.77 -5.23 0.99
CA SER A 69 -12.01 -6.31 0.35
C SER A 69 -11.44 -7.26 1.40
N PRO A 70 -11.70 -8.57 1.30
CA PRO A 70 -11.07 -9.56 2.15
C PRO A 70 -9.61 -9.85 1.77
N ILE A 71 -9.18 -9.33 0.61
CA ILE A 71 -7.83 -9.54 0.06
C ILE A 71 -7.07 -8.22 0.18
N PRO A 72 -5.92 -8.18 0.90
CA PRO A 72 -5.13 -6.97 1.00
C PRO A 72 -4.36 -6.69 -0.31
N TYR A 73 -4.51 -5.49 -0.82
CA TYR A 73 -3.70 -4.90 -1.90
C TYR A 73 -3.73 -3.38 -1.77
N SER A 74 -2.87 -2.69 -2.48
CA SER A 74 -2.91 -1.23 -2.58
C SER A 74 -3.42 -0.81 -3.94
N ALA A 75 -4.25 0.23 -4.00
CA ALA A 75 -4.76 0.83 -5.22
C ALA A 75 -4.50 2.33 -5.20
N THR A 76 -4.03 2.87 -6.32
CA THR A 76 -3.72 4.30 -6.46
C THR A 76 -4.40 4.85 -7.71
N PRO A 77 -5.34 5.79 -7.58
CA PRO A 77 -5.95 6.43 -8.72
C PRO A 77 -5.00 7.47 -9.33
N ALA A 78 -4.94 7.51 -10.65
CA ALA A 78 -4.09 8.44 -11.40
C ALA A 78 -4.75 8.86 -12.72
N ILE A 79 -4.16 9.86 -13.38
CA ILE A 79 -4.49 10.25 -14.75
C ILE A 79 -3.26 9.95 -15.62
N HIS A 80 -3.49 9.21 -16.68
CA HIS A 80 -2.48 8.97 -17.70
C HIS A 80 -2.25 10.24 -18.55
N GLN A 81 -1.09 10.35 -19.21
CA GLN A 81 -0.74 11.52 -20.03
C GLN A 81 -1.70 11.79 -21.19
N ASP A 82 -2.44 10.78 -21.65
CA ASP A 82 -3.49 10.90 -22.68
C ASP A 82 -4.86 11.33 -22.12
N GLY A 83 -4.96 11.54 -20.82
CA GLY A 83 -6.17 11.94 -20.11
C GLY A 83 -7.02 10.78 -19.60
N ALA A 84 -6.65 9.52 -19.86
CA ALA A 84 -7.39 8.36 -19.36
C ALA A 84 -7.27 8.22 -17.84
N LEU A 85 -8.29 7.65 -17.20
CA LEU A 85 -8.21 7.23 -15.81
C LEU A 85 -7.34 5.98 -15.71
N VAL A 86 -6.56 5.91 -14.64
CA VAL A 86 -5.71 4.77 -14.32
C VAL A 86 -5.88 4.41 -12.86
N SER A 87 -6.01 3.10 -12.55
CA SER A 87 -5.70 2.56 -11.23
C SER A 87 -4.40 1.76 -11.33
N VAL A 88 -3.52 2.00 -10.37
CA VAL A 88 -2.28 1.22 -10.21
C VAL A 88 -2.42 0.41 -8.92
N ASP A 89 -2.57 -0.88 -9.06
CA ASP A 89 -2.80 -1.79 -7.94
C ASP A 89 -1.58 -2.68 -7.73
N ILE A 90 -1.18 -2.86 -6.47
CA ILE A 90 -0.06 -3.73 -6.11
C ILE A 90 -0.58 -4.89 -5.28
N HIS A 91 -0.45 -6.09 -5.83
CA HIS A 91 -0.84 -7.35 -5.21
C HIS A 91 0.38 -8.11 -4.71
N SER A 92 0.23 -8.85 -3.60
CA SER A 92 1.31 -9.65 -3.03
C SER A 92 1.75 -10.80 -3.94
N SER A 93 0.88 -11.29 -4.84
CA SER A 93 1.12 -12.39 -5.77
C SER A 93 0.05 -12.47 -6.85
N ALA A 94 0.21 -13.34 -7.84
CA ALA A 94 -0.82 -13.68 -8.83
C ALA A 94 -2.10 -14.21 -8.16
N ALA A 95 -1.96 -15.09 -7.17
CA ALA A 95 -3.10 -15.62 -6.43
C ALA A 95 -3.87 -14.53 -5.67
N SER A 96 -3.18 -13.50 -5.14
CA SER A 96 -3.82 -12.35 -4.50
C SER A 96 -4.64 -11.54 -5.52
N LEU A 97 -4.13 -11.31 -6.72
CA LEU A 97 -4.87 -10.64 -7.80
C LEU A 97 -6.11 -11.43 -8.19
N GLU A 98 -5.97 -12.74 -8.44
CA GLU A 98 -7.10 -13.61 -8.81
C GLU A 98 -8.20 -13.62 -7.74
N GLN A 99 -7.83 -13.69 -6.46
CA GLN A 99 -8.77 -13.65 -5.35
C GLN A 99 -9.48 -12.30 -5.24
N ALA A 100 -8.77 -11.19 -5.43
CA ALA A 100 -9.35 -9.86 -5.43
C ALA A 100 -10.38 -9.71 -6.57
N GLN A 101 -10.04 -10.14 -7.78
CA GLN A 101 -10.95 -10.14 -8.93
C GLN A 101 -12.16 -11.06 -8.70
N ALA A 102 -11.97 -12.24 -8.09
CA ALA A 102 -13.07 -13.14 -7.74
C ALA A 102 -14.05 -12.49 -6.75
N TRP A 103 -13.54 -11.77 -5.75
CA TRP A 103 -14.36 -11.00 -4.82
C TRP A 103 -15.08 -9.86 -5.55
N GLN A 104 -14.40 -9.06 -6.34
CA GLN A 104 -14.95 -7.96 -7.13
C GLN A 104 -16.11 -8.44 -8.03
N ASN A 105 -15.96 -9.61 -8.62
CA ASN A 105 -16.99 -10.21 -9.49
C ASN A 105 -18.25 -10.67 -8.74
N THR A 106 -18.18 -10.88 -7.44
CA THR A 106 -19.28 -11.40 -6.62
C THR A 106 -19.86 -10.38 -5.65
N ASP A 107 -19.13 -9.30 -5.36
CA ASP A 107 -19.60 -8.25 -4.46
C ASP A 107 -20.56 -7.29 -5.18
N ALA A 108 -21.83 -7.31 -4.78
CA ALA A 108 -22.87 -6.54 -5.44
C ALA A 108 -22.67 -5.03 -5.35
N GLN A 109 -22.06 -4.54 -4.27
CA GLN A 109 -21.79 -3.11 -4.09
C GLN A 109 -20.62 -2.67 -4.96
N TRP A 110 -19.57 -3.49 -5.07
CA TRP A 110 -18.46 -3.23 -5.99
C TRP A 110 -18.95 -3.18 -7.44
N GLN A 111 -19.80 -4.13 -7.85
CA GLN A 111 -20.40 -4.16 -9.17
C GLN A 111 -21.26 -2.91 -9.45
N ALA A 112 -21.95 -2.38 -8.42
CA ALA A 112 -22.69 -1.14 -8.56
C ALA A 112 -21.76 0.08 -8.77
N TRP A 113 -20.58 0.11 -8.15
CA TRP A 113 -19.57 1.13 -8.40
C TRP A 113 -18.97 1.02 -9.80
N PHE A 114 -18.66 -0.20 -10.22
CA PHE A 114 -18.15 -0.48 -11.57
C PHE A 114 -19.12 -0.03 -12.66
N ALA A 115 -20.43 -0.31 -12.49
CA ALA A 115 -21.46 0.15 -13.40
C ALA A 115 -21.53 1.67 -13.52
N LYS A 116 -21.42 2.41 -12.41
CA LYS A 116 -21.34 3.88 -12.42
C LYS A 116 -20.09 4.39 -13.14
N MET A 117 -18.95 3.71 -12.96
CA MET A 117 -17.72 4.03 -13.69
C MET A 117 -17.91 3.83 -15.19
N ALA A 118 -18.52 2.71 -15.62
CA ALA A 118 -18.80 2.45 -17.03
C ALA A 118 -19.75 3.52 -17.62
N GLU A 119 -20.75 3.97 -16.87
CA GLU A 119 -21.65 5.06 -17.30
C GLU A 119 -20.90 6.39 -17.50
N ALA A 120 -19.94 6.73 -16.61
CA ALA A 120 -19.18 7.97 -16.70
C ALA A 120 -18.05 7.92 -17.75
N CYS A 121 -17.42 6.76 -17.91
CA CYS A 121 -16.24 6.61 -18.77
C CYS A 121 -16.59 6.06 -20.17
N GLY A 122 -17.79 5.53 -20.40
CA GLY A 122 -18.20 4.87 -21.63
C GLY A 122 -18.36 3.37 -21.42
N SER A 123 -17.88 2.54 -22.36
CA SER A 123 -18.04 1.09 -22.25
C SER A 123 -17.04 0.45 -21.29
N ALA A 124 -17.48 -0.58 -20.57
CA ALA A 124 -16.59 -1.46 -19.82
C ALA A 124 -15.58 -2.20 -20.72
N ASP A 125 -15.93 -2.38 -22.01
CA ASP A 125 -15.07 -3.02 -23.01
C ASP A 125 -13.83 -2.18 -23.37
N ASP A 126 -13.87 -0.87 -23.06
CA ASP A 126 -12.74 0.05 -23.27
C ASP A 126 -11.72 -0.01 -22.12
N LEU A 127 -12.05 -0.67 -21.01
CA LEU A 127 -11.11 -0.90 -19.91
C LEU A 127 -10.04 -1.91 -20.34
N SER A 128 -8.79 -1.50 -20.27
CA SER A 128 -7.67 -2.40 -20.49
C SER A 128 -6.87 -2.62 -19.20
N MET A 129 -6.21 -3.76 -19.09
CA MET A 129 -5.37 -4.10 -17.96
C MET A 129 -4.00 -4.58 -18.43
N SER A 130 -2.95 -4.07 -17.82
CA SER A 130 -1.57 -4.56 -17.98
C SER A 130 -1.06 -5.10 -16.65
N ILE A 131 -0.34 -6.22 -16.68
CA ILE A 131 0.24 -6.84 -15.48
C ILE A 131 1.76 -6.84 -15.62
N LEU A 132 2.43 -6.33 -14.58
CA LEU A 132 3.88 -6.33 -14.44
C LEU A 132 4.26 -7.23 -13.27
N THR A 133 5.27 -8.10 -13.45
CA THR A 133 5.85 -8.86 -12.34
C THR A 133 7.12 -8.17 -11.88
N VAL A 134 7.18 -7.83 -10.59
CA VAL A 134 8.36 -7.19 -9.98
C VAL A 134 9.47 -8.23 -9.83
N GLN A 135 10.67 -7.94 -10.37
CA GLN A 135 11.84 -8.83 -10.39
C GLN A 135 12.75 -8.63 -9.19
#